data_ada6e5fe6a3d34f304f5517ccd57d3ac
#
_entry.id   ada6e5fe6a3d34f304f5517ccd57d3ac
#
_cell.length_a   1.000
_cell.length_b   1.000
_cell.length_c   1.000
_cell.angle_alpha   90.00
_cell.angle_beta   90.00
_cell.angle_gamma   90.00
#
_symmetry.space_group_name_H-M   'P 1'
#
loop_
_entity.id
_entity.type
_entity.pdbx_description
1 polymer ?
#
loop_
_entity_poly.entity_id
_entity_poly.type
_entity_poly.pdbx_seq_one_letter_code
_entity_poly.pdbx_strand_id
1 'polypeptide(L)'
;MFEIIPNVVLVGALGIASVTDLRARRIPNLVTFSALGAGFLLNGLAFQGEGLLMSGQGALLAMAILLPFHVLRGLGAGDVKLMAAIGALKGPEFVLYTFAWAAIFGGALAMIGLLRSRRVGLAFAHLVYFRFLPRPDGTFISAGRA
;
A
#
# COMPACT_ATOMS: atom_id res chain seq x y z
N MET A 1 -22.14 1.50 17.83
CA MET A 1 -21.00 2.15 18.50
C MET A 1 -19.67 1.51 18.10
N PHE A 2 -19.55 0.17 18.08
CA PHE A 2 -18.30 -0.53 17.72
C PHE A 2 -17.84 -0.32 16.25
N GLU A 3 -18.75 -0.02 15.35
CA GLU A 3 -18.41 0.28 13.93
C GLU A 3 -17.85 1.70 13.72
N ILE A 4 -18.20 2.65 14.57
CA ILE A 4 -17.82 4.06 14.40
C ILE A 4 -16.35 4.28 14.78
N ILE A 5 -15.89 3.65 15.87
CA ILE A 5 -14.53 3.84 16.39
C ILE A 5 -13.46 3.41 15.39
N PRO A 6 -13.52 2.20 14.78
CA PRO A 6 -12.56 1.80 13.73
C PRO A 6 -12.58 2.73 12.52
N ASN A 7 -13.75 3.28 12.15
CA ASN A 7 -13.85 4.23 11.04
C ASN A 7 -13.17 5.57 11.36
N VAL A 8 -13.35 6.09 12.57
CA VAL A 8 -12.70 7.34 13.02
C VAL A 8 -11.18 7.17 13.06
N VAL A 9 -10.70 6.04 13.61
CA VAL A 9 -9.26 5.71 13.61
C VAL A 9 -8.72 5.60 12.19
N LEU A 10 -9.45 4.93 11.31
CA LEU A 10 -9.09 4.77 9.90
C LEU A 10 -8.97 6.12 9.19
N VAL A 11 -10.00 6.97 9.29
CA VAL A 11 -10.00 8.30 8.67
C VAL A 11 -8.89 9.17 9.22
N GLY A 12 -8.67 9.14 10.54
CA GLY A 12 -7.57 9.87 11.18
C GLY A 12 -6.20 9.42 10.69
N ALA A 13 -5.97 8.11 10.65
CA ALA A 13 -4.71 7.53 10.17
C ALA A 13 -4.46 7.87 8.69
N LEU A 14 -5.48 7.75 7.84
CA LEU A 14 -5.40 8.09 6.42
C LEU A 14 -5.17 9.59 6.22
N GLY A 15 -5.82 10.45 6.99
CA GLY A 15 -5.62 11.90 6.94
C GLY A 15 -4.18 12.28 7.28
N ILE A 16 -3.66 11.76 8.39
CA ILE A 16 -2.27 12.00 8.79
C ILE A 16 -1.29 11.44 7.76
N ALA A 17 -1.51 10.21 7.29
CA ALA A 17 -0.67 9.58 6.27
C ALA A 17 -0.64 10.42 4.99
N SER A 18 -1.80 10.88 4.50
CA SER A 18 -1.90 11.72 3.30
C SER A 18 -1.17 13.07 3.45
N VAL A 19 -1.35 13.75 4.58
CA VAL A 19 -0.67 15.03 4.85
C VAL A 19 0.84 14.85 4.95
N THR A 20 1.30 13.79 5.61
CA THR A 20 2.73 13.53 5.75
C THR A 20 3.37 13.07 4.45
N ASP A 21 2.64 12.31 3.62
CA ASP A 21 3.12 11.90 2.31
C ASP A 21 3.25 13.10 1.36
N LEU A 22 2.26 13.98 1.34
CA LEU A 22 2.32 15.21 0.54
C LEU A 22 3.45 16.16 0.96
N ARG A 23 3.78 16.23 2.27
CA ARG A 23 4.81 17.14 2.78
C ARG A 23 6.22 16.54 2.77
N ALA A 24 6.35 15.29 3.16
CA ALA A 24 7.64 14.64 3.39
C ALA A 24 7.92 13.44 2.47
N ARG A 25 6.95 13.03 1.65
CA ARG A 25 6.98 11.81 0.82
C ARG A 25 7.36 10.57 1.65
N ARG A 26 6.93 10.54 2.90
CA ARG A 26 7.17 9.43 3.85
C ARG A 26 5.99 9.29 4.77
N ILE A 27 5.52 8.05 4.94
CA ILE A 27 4.50 7.72 5.94
C ILE A 27 5.23 7.37 7.24
N PRO A 28 4.96 8.08 8.37
CA PRO A 28 5.60 7.78 9.64
C PRO A 28 5.21 6.38 10.13
N ASN A 29 6.20 5.62 10.55
CA ASN A 29 5.97 4.28 11.11
C ASN A 29 5.06 4.33 12.35
N LEU A 30 5.12 5.43 13.12
CA LEU A 30 4.27 5.62 14.29
C LEU A 30 2.78 5.56 13.94
N VAL A 31 2.38 6.21 12.85
CA VAL A 31 0.97 6.23 12.40
C VAL A 31 0.52 4.83 11.94
N THR A 32 1.35 4.14 11.18
CA THR A 32 1.00 2.79 10.68
C THR A 32 0.96 1.76 11.79
N PHE A 33 1.92 1.77 12.72
CA PHE A 33 1.93 0.82 13.85
C PHE A 33 0.87 1.12 14.89
N SER A 34 0.58 2.40 15.18
CA SER A 34 -0.52 2.74 16.09
C SER A 34 -1.88 2.36 15.51
N ALA A 35 -2.11 2.57 14.22
CA ALA A 35 -3.33 2.15 13.56
C ALA A 35 -3.46 0.61 13.48
N LEU A 36 -2.35 -0.10 13.23
CA LEU A 36 -2.32 -1.55 13.28
C LEU A 36 -2.68 -2.07 14.68
N GLY A 37 -2.02 -1.55 15.73
CA GLY A 37 -2.30 -1.92 17.12
C GLY A 37 -3.73 -1.59 17.54
N ALA A 38 -4.26 -0.45 17.13
CA ALA A 38 -5.65 -0.08 17.35
C ALA A 38 -6.62 -1.08 16.70
N GLY A 39 -6.31 -1.56 15.48
CA GLY A 39 -7.11 -2.58 14.79
C GLY A 39 -7.22 -3.87 15.61
N PHE A 40 -6.09 -4.39 16.06
CA PHE A 40 -6.07 -5.61 16.91
C PHE A 40 -6.78 -5.40 18.24
N LEU A 41 -6.56 -4.26 18.90
CA LEU A 41 -7.21 -3.94 20.17
C LEU A 41 -8.72 -3.78 20.04
N LEU A 42 -9.19 -3.00 19.09
CA LEU A 42 -10.61 -2.72 18.91
C LEU A 42 -11.38 -3.97 18.50
N ASN A 43 -10.89 -4.73 17.54
CA ASN A 43 -11.55 -5.95 17.12
C ASN A 43 -11.43 -7.07 18.17
N GLY A 44 -10.30 -7.16 18.87
CA GLY A 44 -10.12 -8.11 19.96
C GLY A 44 -11.06 -7.84 21.14
N LEU A 45 -11.30 -6.56 21.49
CA LEU A 45 -12.25 -6.18 22.52
C LEU A 45 -13.70 -6.36 22.09
N ALA A 46 -14.00 -6.13 20.79
CA ALA A 46 -15.36 -6.23 20.26
C ALA A 46 -15.79 -7.70 20.02
N PHE A 47 -14.90 -8.51 19.43
CA PHE A 47 -15.21 -9.84 18.94
C PHE A 47 -14.29 -10.94 19.51
N GLN A 48 -13.51 -10.61 20.54
CA GLN A 48 -12.58 -11.54 21.22
C GLN A 48 -11.63 -12.25 20.22
N GLY A 49 -11.56 -13.56 20.28
CA GLY A 49 -10.67 -14.35 19.41
C GLY A 49 -10.97 -14.23 17.92
N GLU A 50 -12.22 -14.14 17.54
CA GLU A 50 -12.64 -13.97 16.14
C GLU A 50 -12.19 -12.60 15.59
N GLY A 51 -12.27 -11.55 16.41
CA GLY A 51 -11.80 -10.23 16.05
C GLY A 51 -10.29 -10.17 15.84
N LEU A 52 -9.52 -10.88 16.67
CA LEU A 52 -8.07 -11.00 16.50
C LEU A 52 -7.71 -11.74 15.22
N LEU A 53 -8.42 -12.83 14.91
CA LEU A 53 -8.24 -13.58 13.67
C LEU A 53 -8.58 -12.72 12.44
N MET A 54 -9.69 -11.99 12.48
CA MET A 54 -10.10 -11.07 11.41
C MET A 54 -9.04 -9.98 11.17
N SER A 55 -8.51 -9.37 12.24
CA SER A 55 -7.44 -8.38 12.14
C SER A 55 -6.16 -8.97 11.56
N GLY A 56 -5.78 -10.17 12.02
CA GLY A 56 -4.61 -10.88 11.51
C GLY A 56 -4.73 -11.25 10.04
N GLN A 57 -5.87 -11.82 9.64
CA GLN A 57 -6.15 -12.17 8.25
C GLN A 57 -6.15 -10.94 7.33
N GLY A 58 -6.77 -9.83 7.77
CA GLY A 58 -6.79 -8.59 7.03
C GLY A 58 -5.40 -8.00 6.83
N ALA A 59 -4.58 -7.95 7.89
CA ALA A 59 -3.21 -7.46 7.81
C ALA A 59 -2.33 -8.34 6.92
N LEU A 60 -2.40 -9.67 7.09
CA LEU A 60 -1.63 -10.62 6.29
C LEU A 60 -2.03 -10.59 4.82
N LEU A 61 -3.33 -10.51 4.52
CA LEU A 61 -3.82 -10.42 3.14
C LEU A 61 -3.32 -9.14 2.46
N ALA A 62 -3.40 -8.00 3.16
CA ALA A 62 -2.88 -6.74 2.65
C ALA A 62 -1.39 -6.82 2.33
N MET A 63 -0.61 -7.41 3.24
CA MET A 63 0.82 -7.64 3.01
C MET A 63 1.07 -8.58 1.85
N ALA A 64 0.35 -9.70 1.78
CA ALA A 64 0.53 -10.71 0.73
C ALA A 64 0.25 -10.13 -0.68
N ILE A 65 -0.77 -9.28 -0.81
CA ILE A 65 -1.11 -8.63 -2.08
C ILE A 65 -0.06 -7.58 -2.47
N LEU A 66 0.38 -6.74 -1.52
CA LEU A 66 1.23 -5.59 -1.83
C LEU A 66 2.73 -5.87 -1.78
N LEU A 67 3.16 -6.90 -1.05
CA LEU A 67 4.58 -7.26 -0.94
C LEU A 67 5.24 -7.54 -2.30
N PRO A 68 4.62 -8.29 -3.23
CA PRO A 68 5.18 -8.48 -4.57
C PRO A 68 5.42 -7.16 -5.32
N PHE A 69 4.48 -6.22 -5.22
CA PHE A 69 4.63 -4.90 -5.85
C PHE A 69 5.73 -4.06 -5.19
N HIS A 70 5.92 -4.20 -3.87
CA HIS A 70 7.02 -3.57 -3.17
C HIS A 70 8.38 -4.15 -3.58
N VAL A 71 8.52 -5.48 -3.65
CA VAL A 71 9.75 -6.16 -4.11
C VAL A 71 10.08 -5.76 -5.54
N LEU A 72 9.08 -5.59 -6.38
CA LEU A 72 9.22 -5.10 -7.75
C LEU A 72 9.53 -3.59 -7.82
N ARG A 73 9.74 -2.91 -6.69
CA ARG A 73 9.99 -1.46 -6.57
C ARG A 73 8.88 -0.57 -7.15
N GLY A 74 7.67 -1.10 -7.27
CA GLY A 74 6.50 -0.35 -7.72
C GLY A 74 5.78 0.41 -6.61
N LEU A 75 5.94 -0.02 -5.34
CA LEU A 75 5.28 0.57 -4.18
C LEU A 75 6.26 0.85 -3.04
N GLY A 76 5.99 1.91 -2.27
CA GLY A 76 6.73 2.26 -1.07
C GLY A 76 6.44 1.29 0.10
N ALA A 77 7.43 1.03 0.96
CA ALA A 77 7.23 0.22 2.17
C ALA A 77 6.19 0.82 3.12
N GLY A 78 6.00 2.15 3.08
CA GLY A 78 4.98 2.87 3.84
C GLY A 78 3.57 2.46 3.46
N ASP A 79 3.30 2.33 2.15
CA ASP A 79 1.99 1.96 1.61
C ASP A 79 1.61 0.53 2.01
N VAL A 80 2.57 -0.39 1.99
CA VAL A 80 2.36 -1.78 2.43
C VAL A 80 1.96 -1.83 3.90
N LYS A 81 2.66 -1.07 4.76
CA LYS A 81 2.36 -0.98 6.21
C LYS A 81 1.02 -0.32 6.47
N LEU A 82 0.70 0.75 5.74
CA LEU A 82 -0.57 1.44 5.86
C LEU A 82 -1.74 0.52 5.48
N MET A 83 -1.60 -0.21 4.38
CA MET A 83 -2.63 -1.15 3.94
C MET A 83 -2.78 -2.33 4.92
N ALA A 84 -1.70 -2.80 5.53
CA ALA A 84 -1.76 -3.79 6.60
C ALA A 84 -2.51 -3.25 7.83
N ALA A 85 -2.30 -1.99 8.21
CA ALA A 85 -3.05 -1.34 9.28
C ALA A 85 -4.55 -1.19 8.97
N ILE A 86 -4.88 -0.84 7.72
CA ILE A 86 -6.28 -0.81 7.23
C ILE A 86 -6.90 -2.21 7.31
N GLY A 87 -6.16 -3.24 6.88
CA GLY A 87 -6.59 -4.63 6.96
C GLY A 87 -6.84 -5.10 8.38
N ALA A 88 -5.99 -4.70 9.34
CA ALA A 88 -6.20 -5.01 10.75
C ALA A 88 -7.43 -4.31 11.34
N LEU A 89 -7.75 -3.09 10.89
CA LEU A 89 -8.93 -2.34 11.37
C LEU A 89 -10.24 -2.85 10.79
N LYS A 90 -10.25 -3.24 9.52
CA LYS A 90 -11.48 -3.48 8.74
C LYS A 90 -11.65 -4.93 8.26
N GLY A 91 -10.63 -5.76 8.40
CA GLY A 91 -10.65 -7.15 7.98
C GLY A 91 -10.31 -7.37 6.50
N PRO A 92 -10.28 -8.66 6.08
CA PRO A 92 -9.79 -9.05 4.76
C PRO A 92 -10.72 -8.62 3.61
N GLU A 93 -12.03 -8.63 3.79
CA GLU A 93 -12.97 -8.21 2.75
C GLU A 93 -12.76 -6.75 2.33
N PHE A 94 -12.59 -5.88 3.31
CA PHE A 94 -12.34 -4.46 3.05
C PHE A 94 -11.03 -4.24 2.30
N VAL A 95 -9.99 -5.04 2.57
CA VAL A 95 -8.73 -5.00 1.85
C VAL A 95 -8.93 -5.32 0.37
N LEU A 96 -9.70 -6.37 0.05
CA LEU A 96 -9.99 -6.75 -1.33
C LEU A 96 -10.75 -5.65 -2.08
N TYR A 97 -11.79 -5.10 -1.47
CA TYR A 97 -12.54 -3.98 -2.06
C TYR A 97 -11.65 -2.75 -2.29
N THR A 98 -10.87 -2.38 -1.28
CA THR A 98 -9.97 -1.23 -1.37
C THR A 98 -8.92 -1.43 -2.47
N PHE A 99 -8.34 -2.63 -2.57
CA PHE A 99 -7.38 -2.96 -3.61
C PHE A 99 -8.00 -2.94 -5.00
N ALA A 100 -9.21 -3.49 -5.17
CA ALA A 100 -9.93 -3.46 -6.44
C ALA A 100 -10.21 -2.02 -6.91
N TRP A 101 -10.72 -1.18 -6.02
CA TRP A 101 -10.95 0.24 -6.35
C TRP A 101 -9.66 1.00 -6.62
N ALA A 102 -8.61 0.77 -5.83
CA ALA A 102 -7.30 1.38 -6.05
C ALA A 102 -6.70 0.97 -7.41
N ALA A 103 -6.87 -0.29 -7.82
CA ALA A 103 -6.43 -0.78 -9.14
C ALA A 103 -7.21 -0.12 -10.28
N ILE A 104 -8.53 0.03 -10.14
CA ILE A 104 -9.38 0.68 -11.15
C ILE A 104 -9.00 2.16 -11.29
N PHE A 105 -8.97 2.91 -10.19
CA PHE A 105 -8.66 4.33 -10.24
C PHE A 105 -7.19 4.60 -10.60
N GLY A 106 -6.27 3.82 -10.05
CA GLY A 106 -4.84 3.91 -10.39
C GLY A 106 -4.58 3.56 -11.85
N GLY A 107 -5.21 2.52 -12.36
CA GLY A 107 -5.16 2.13 -13.77
C GLY A 107 -5.74 3.21 -14.70
N ALA A 108 -6.90 3.79 -14.33
CA ALA A 108 -7.50 4.88 -15.09
C ALA A 108 -6.60 6.12 -15.13
N LEU A 109 -6.03 6.53 -13.99
CA LEU A 109 -5.09 7.66 -13.93
C LEU A 109 -3.82 7.40 -14.72
N ALA A 110 -3.27 6.17 -14.66
CA ALA A 110 -2.13 5.77 -15.45
C ALA A 110 -2.43 5.83 -16.96
N MET A 111 -3.62 5.35 -17.36
CA MET A 111 -4.08 5.41 -18.75
C MET A 111 -4.21 6.87 -19.25
N ILE A 112 -4.82 7.74 -18.45
CA ILE A 112 -4.95 9.16 -18.76
C ILE A 112 -3.56 9.81 -18.88
N GLY A 113 -2.65 9.51 -17.96
CA GLY A 113 -1.27 9.98 -17.99
C GLY A 113 -0.52 9.54 -19.25
N LEU A 114 -0.67 8.27 -19.65
CA LEU A 114 -0.09 7.72 -20.87
C LEU A 114 -0.64 8.42 -22.12
N LEU A 115 -1.96 8.56 -22.23
CA LEU A 115 -2.60 9.20 -23.38
C LEU A 115 -2.17 10.68 -23.52
N ARG A 116 -2.03 11.37 -22.38
CA ARG A 116 -1.64 12.79 -22.36
C ARG A 116 -0.16 13.01 -22.71
N SER A 117 0.70 12.06 -22.39
CA SER A 117 2.15 12.18 -22.61
C SER A 117 2.59 11.95 -24.07
N ARG A 118 1.72 11.49 -24.97
CA ARG A 118 2.02 11.04 -26.35
C ARG A 118 3.25 10.11 -26.47
N ARG A 119 3.77 9.58 -25.36
CA ARG A 119 4.98 8.75 -25.29
C ARG A 119 4.67 7.29 -24.93
N VAL A 120 3.49 6.82 -25.35
CA VAL A 120 3.02 5.45 -25.06
C VAL A 120 4.04 4.39 -25.49
N GLY A 121 4.64 4.57 -26.66
CA GLY A 121 5.67 3.63 -27.17
C GLY A 121 6.97 3.64 -26.37
N LEU A 122 7.40 4.81 -25.89
CA LEU A 122 8.62 4.94 -25.08
C LEU A 122 8.43 4.39 -23.66
N ALA A 123 7.26 4.59 -23.04
CA ALA A 123 6.98 4.06 -21.72
C ALA A 123 6.93 2.53 -21.72
N PHE A 124 6.33 1.94 -22.74
CA PHE A 124 6.29 0.47 -22.92
C PHE A 124 7.67 -0.10 -23.23
N ALA A 125 8.42 0.56 -24.11
CA ALA A 125 9.79 0.20 -24.42
C ALA A 125 10.71 0.27 -23.19
N HIS A 126 10.60 1.32 -22.37
CA HIS A 126 11.34 1.44 -21.10
C HIS A 126 10.97 0.36 -20.09
N LEU A 127 9.70 -0.01 -19.98
CA LEU A 127 9.25 -1.06 -19.07
C LEU A 127 9.78 -2.44 -19.46
N VAL A 128 9.81 -2.74 -20.75
CA VAL A 128 10.26 -4.03 -21.30
C VAL A 128 11.77 -4.07 -21.47
N TYR A 129 12.38 -3.03 -22.02
CA TYR A 129 13.81 -3.01 -22.34
C TYR A 129 14.71 -2.81 -21.11
N PHE A 130 14.32 -1.96 -20.16
CA PHE A 130 15.17 -1.65 -18.99
C PHE A 130 15.22 -2.78 -17.97
N ARG A 131 14.29 -3.73 -18.05
CA ARG A 131 14.21 -4.84 -17.09
C ARG A 131 14.79 -6.16 -17.61
N PHE A 132 14.90 -6.31 -18.92
CA PHE A 132 15.29 -7.60 -19.53
C PHE A 132 16.60 -7.58 -20.33
N LEU A 133 17.19 -6.43 -20.64
CA LEU A 133 18.49 -6.43 -21.31
C LEU A 133 19.63 -6.15 -20.32
N PRO A 134 20.64 -7.04 -20.24
CA PRO A 134 21.91 -6.71 -19.62
C PRO A 134 22.56 -5.58 -20.42
N ARG A 135 23.06 -4.56 -19.71
CA ARG A 135 23.85 -3.50 -20.33
C ARG A 135 25.08 -4.09 -21.01
N PRO A 136 25.47 -3.58 -22.17
CA PRO A 136 26.64 -4.10 -22.90
C PRO A 136 27.97 -3.98 -22.15
N ASP A 137 28.01 -3.26 -21.04
CA ASP A 137 29.24 -2.95 -20.27
C ASP A 137 29.47 -3.89 -19.07
N GLY A 138 28.63 -4.91 -18.83
CA GLY A 138 28.87 -5.91 -17.75
C GLY A 138 28.86 -5.37 -16.33
N THR A 139 28.54 -4.07 -16.12
CA THR A 139 28.51 -3.45 -14.79
C THR A 139 27.12 -3.48 -14.19
N PHE A 140 26.94 -4.31 -13.17
CA PHE A 140 25.79 -4.21 -12.28
C PHE A 140 25.87 -2.88 -11.52
N ILE A 141 24.89 -1.99 -11.69
CA ILE A 141 24.79 -0.81 -10.84
C ILE A 141 24.45 -1.31 -9.44
N SER A 142 25.47 -1.44 -8.63
CA SER A 142 25.33 -1.42 -7.17
C SER A 142 24.73 -0.05 -6.81
N ALA A 143 23.46 -0.01 -6.47
CA ALA A 143 22.84 1.16 -5.86
C ALA A 143 23.31 1.24 -4.42
N GLY A 144 24.52 1.76 -4.27
CA GLY A 144 25.13 2.01 -2.98
C GLY A 144 25.91 3.31 -3.01
N ARG A 145 25.50 4.19 -2.17
CA ARG A 145 26.20 5.39 -1.67
C ARG A 145 26.09 6.68 -2.49
N ALA A 146 25.27 7.57 -2.06
CA ALA A 146 25.62 8.79 -1.35
C ALA A 146 24.35 9.36 -0.73
#